data_455d4642e80e43bef4ed9db6ed257fd7
#
_entry.id   455d4642e80e43bef4ed9db6ed257fd7
#
_cell.length_a   1.000
_cell.length_b   1.000
_cell.length_c   1.000
_cell.angle_alpha   90.00
_cell.angle_beta   90.00
_cell.angle_gamma   90.00
#
_symmetry.space_group_name_H-M   'P 1'
#
loop_
_entity.id
_entity.type
_entity.pdbx_description
1 polymer ?
#
loop_
_entity_poly.entity_id
_entity_poly.type
_entity_poly.pdbx_seq_one_letter_code
_entity_poly.pdbx_strand_id
1 'polypeptide(L)'
;MIPSRDVCVVVPTLNEVGTIKNLCLGIYAVIPECTILIIDDGSTDGTLTEINFLANNDYNLKVVMRPKRLGIGSAHKEGIRKAVELGFKIVVTMDADLTHDPKDIRRLLDELDRTSIVIGSRFLPGGGLKDWALSRKVLTHFGHFLTRHFIGCTFDASTAFRAYHLDTEITKMIEKTSSNSYSFFLESLALFENSQVAISEIPVVLPNRTYGHSKMRLRDPLISIYRLFEVRRMLRREKNEN
;
A
#
# COMPACT_ATOMS: atom_id res chain seq x y z
N MET A 1 -17.29 9.14 -11.34
CA MET A 1 -15.89 8.80 -11.76
C MET A 1 -14.94 9.84 -11.19
N ILE A 2 -13.98 9.44 -10.41
CA ILE A 2 -12.97 10.31 -9.76
C ILE A 2 -12.04 10.91 -10.83
N PRO A 3 -11.91 12.27 -10.92
CA PRO A 3 -10.98 12.91 -11.84
C PRO A 3 -9.53 12.57 -11.49
N SER A 4 -8.69 12.28 -12.50
CA SER A 4 -7.28 11.90 -12.29
C SER A 4 -6.49 12.97 -11.51
N ARG A 5 -6.74 14.25 -11.75
CA ARG A 5 -6.07 15.37 -11.06
C ARG A 5 -6.32 15.43 -9.55
N ASP A 6 -7.38 14.78 -9.06
CA ASP A 6 -7.74 14.75 -7.65
C ASP A 6 -7.08 13.55 -6.92
N VAL A 7 -6.32 12.72 -7.66
CA VAL A 7 -5.68 11.49 -7.17
C VAL A 7 -4.20 11.72 -6.90
N CYS A 8 -3.75 11.31 -5.72
CA CYS A 8 -2.33 11.19 -5.38
C CYS A 8 -1.96 9.71 -5.28
N VAL A 9 -0.96 9.27 -6.05
CA VAL A 9 -0.41 7.90 -5.96
C VAL A 9 0.84 7.93 -5.10
N VAL A 10 0.80 7.30 -3.94
CA VAL A 10 1.91 7.21 -2.98
C VAL A 10 2.72 5.94 -3.27
N VAL A 11 4.01 6.12 -3.57
CA VAL A 11 4.92 5.04 -3.95
C VAL A 11 6.17 5.08 -3.05
N PRO A 12 6.25 4.24 -2.02
CA PRO A 12 7.49 4.05 -1.26
C PRO A 12 8.57 3.41 -2.11
N THR A 13 9.80 3.95 -2.02
CA THR A 13 10.88 3.57 -2.91
C THR A 13 12.18 3.35 -2.12
N LEU A 14 12.93 2.32 -2.48
CA LEU A 14 14.30 2.09 -2.02
C LEU A 14 15.03 1.21 -3.02
N ASN A 15 15.96 1.79 -3.79
CA ASN A 15 16.76 1.11 -4.80
C ASN A 15 15.87 0.35 -5.82
N GLU A 16 15.16 1.12 -6.64
CA GLU A 16 14.18 0.63 -7.63
C GLU A 16 14.48 1.21 -9.03
N VAL A 17 15.76 1.47 -9.36
CA VAL A 17 16.17 2.06 -10.63
C VAL A 17 15.66 1.28 -11.85
N GLY A 18 15.53 -0.05 -11.75
CA GLY A 18 15.05 -0.90 -12.86
C GLY A 18 13.53 -0.90 -13.06
N THR A 19 12.76 -0.33 -12.17
CA THR A 19 11.28 -0.41 -12.18
C THR A 19 10.60 0.95 -12.12
N ILE A 20 11.16 1.92 -11.40
CA ILE A 20 10.50 3.17 -11.04
C ILE A 20 10.02 3.98 -12.25
N LYS A 21 10.83 4.08 -13.29
CA LYS A 21 10.47 4.79 -14.53
C LYS A 21 9.26 4.16 -15.21
N ASN A 22 9.30 2.84 -15.41
CA ASN A 22 8.22 2.10 -16.05
C ASN A 22 6.93 2.15 -15.23
N LEU A 23 7.04 2.12 -13.90
CA LEU A 23 5.92 2.27 -13.00
C LEU A 23 5.27 3.65 -13.17
N CYS A 24 6.03 4.73 -13.09
CA CYS A 24 5.50 6.09 -13.25
C CYS A 24 4.82 6.28 -14.61
N LEU A 25 5.46 5.84 -15.70
CA LEU A 25 4.88 5.90 -17.05
C LEU A 25 3.58 5.08 -17.14
N GLY A 26 3.55 3.88 -16.53
CA GLY A 26 2.36 3.05 -16.45
C GLY A 26 1.21 3.71 -15.70
N ILE A 27 1.50 4.40 -14.59
CA ILE A 27 0.50 5.16 -13.82
C ILE A 27 -0.06 6.30 -14.68
N TYR A 28 0.79 7.12 -15.30
CA TYR A 28 0.34 8.23 -16.15
C TYR A 28 -0.42 7.77 -17.39
N ALA A 29 -0.14 6.60 -17.92
CA ALA A 29 -0.93 6.03 -19.03
C ALA A 29 -2.38 5.73 -18.64
N VAL A 30 -2.66 5.46 -17.34
CA VAL A 30 -3.99 5.14 -16.82
C VAL A 30 -4.70 6.35 -16.23
N ILE A 31 -3.97 7.21 -15.52
CA ILE A 31 -4.48 8.42 -14.83
C ILE A 31 -3.52 9.60 -15.10
N PRO A 32 -3.57 10.21 -16.28
CA PRO A 32 -2.52 11.12 -16.82
C PRO A 32 -2.30 12.41 -16.01
N GLU A 33 -3.32 12.90 -15.30
CA GLU A 33 -3.23 14.16 -14.53
C GLU A 33 -2.98 13.95 -13.03
N CYS A 34 -2.75 12.70 -12.60
CA CYS A 34 -2.51 12.42 -11.18
C CYS A 34 -1.20 13.02 -10.69
N THR A 35 -1.07 13.19 -9.38
CA THR A 35 0.21 13.43 -8.74
C THR A 35 0.80 12.11 -8.26
N ILE A 36 2.04 11.80 -8.65
CA ILE A 36 2.80 10.70 -8.06
C ILE A 36 3.68 11.26 -6.94
N LEU A 37 3.53 10.73 -5.74
CA LEU A 37 4.30 11.10 -4.56
C LEU A 37 5.23 9.95 -4.16
N ILE A 38 6.49 10.10 -4.49
CA ILE A 38 7.56 9.14 -4.14
C ILE A 38 8.04 9.42 -2.72
N ILE A 39 8.14 8.36 -1.91
CA ILE A 39 8.73 8.42 -0.57
C ILE A 39 10.00 7.57 -0.59
N ASP A 40 11.13 8.23 -0.78
CA ASP A 40 12.42 7.56 -0.97
C ASP A 40 13.18 7.35 0.35
N ASP A 41 13.50 6.10 0.67
CA ASP A 41 14.19 5.65 1.88
C ASP A 41 15.73 5.69 1.77
N GLY A 42 16.27 6.63 0.98
CA GLY A 42 17.70 6.81 0.80
C GLY A 42 18.28 5.90 -0.29
N SER A 43 17.68 5.90 -1.48
CA SER A 43 18.18 5.14 -2.64
C SER A 43 19.57 5.61 -3.08
N THR A 44 20.43 4.65 -3.46
CA THR A 44 21.82 4.87 -3.86
C THR A 44 22.17 4.28 -5.23
N ASP A 45 21.21 3.67 -5.91
CA ASP A 45 21.39 2.89 -7.15
C ASP A 45 21.10 3.68 -8.45
N GLY A 46 20.80 4.99 -8.35
CA GLY A 46 20.36 5.81 -9.47
C GLY A 46 18.83 6.00 -9.58
N THR A 47 18.06 5.44 -8.67
CA THR A 47 16.60 5.64 -8.61
C THR A 47 16.21 7.11 -8.65
N LEU A 48 16.85 7.97 -7.85
CA LEU A 48 16.57 9.41 -7.81
C LEU A 48 16.90 10.11 -9.13
N THR A 49 17.88 9.62 -9.89
CA THR A 49 18.21 10.17 -11.21
C THR A 49 17.06 9.96 -12.20
N GLU A 50 16.47 8.76 -12.22
CA GLU A 50 15.30 8.45 -13.06
C GLU A 50 14.07 9.27 -12.65
N ILE A 51 13.84 9.42 -11.34
CA ILE A 51 12.74 10.22 -10.81
C ILE A 51 12.88 11.68 -11.20
N ASN A 52 14.07 12.27 -11.03
CA ASN A 52 14.35 13.67 -11.39
C ASN A 52 14.23 13.89 -12.91
N PHE A 53 14.64 12.91 -13.72
CA PHE A 53 14.43 12.97 -15.17
C PHE A 53 12.94 13.09 -15.52
N LEU A 54 12.08 12.30 -14.91
CA LEU A 54 10.63 12.38 -15.12
C LEU A 54 10.06 13.72 -14.64
N ALA A 55 10.43 14.17 -13.45
CA ALA A 55 9.96 15.44 -12.89
C ALA A 55 10.32 16.65 -13.78
N ASN A 56 11.47 16.61 -14.46
CA ASN A 56 11.93 17.67 -15.37
C ASN A 56 11.26 17.60 -16.76
N ASN A 57 10.49 16.55 -17.06
CA ASN A 57 9.77 16.37 -18.33
C ASN A 57 8.24 16.50 -18.15
N ASP A 58 7.81 17.49 -17.38
CA ASP A 58 6.41 17.90 -17.16
C ASP A 58 5.50 16.85 -16.51
N TYR A 59 6.09 15.80 -15.92
CA TYR A 59 5.32 14.86 -15.10
C TYR A 59 5.05 15.46 -13.70
N ASN A 60 3.80 15.40 -13.25
CA ASN A 60 3.40 15.87 -11.92
C ASN A 60 3.89 14.91 -10.82
N LEU A 61 5.19 14.89 -10.59
CA LEU A 61 5.90 14.01 -9.69
C LEU A 61 6.54 14.79 -8.56
N LYS A 62 6.30 14.36 -7.33
CA LYS A 62 6.88 14.94 -6.10
C LYS A 62 7.68 13.89 -5.36
N VAL A 63 8.76 14.31 -4.70
CA VAL A 63 9.66 13.41 -3.96
C VAL A 63 9.82 13.91 -2.54
N VAL A 64 9.66 12.99 -1.60
CA VAL A 64 10.06 13.15 -0.20
C VAL A 64 11.26 12.25 0.05
N MET A 65 12.42 12.85 0.24
CA MET A 65 13.64 12.11 0.56
C MET A 65 13.76 11.92 2.07
N ARG A 66 13.94 10.68 2.50
CA ARG A 66 14.19 10.34 3.90
C ARG A 66 15.67 10.04 4.13
N PRO A 67 16.23 10.40 5.28
CA PRO A 67 17.69 10.31 5.51
C PRO A 67 18.20 8.87 5.60
N LYS A 68 17.30 7.90 5.83
CA LYS A 68 17.61 6.47 5.96
C LYS A 68 16.35 5.63 5.82
N ARG A 69 16.54 4.31 5.67
CA ARG A 69 15.44 3.35 5.69
C ARG A 69 14.73 3.32 7.05
N LEU A 70 13.48 3.79 7.08
CA LEU A 70 12.63 3.85 8.28
C LEU A 70 11.51 2.79 8.28
N GLY A 71 11.40 2.02 7.19
CA GLY A 71 10.44 0.94 7.03
C GLY A 71 9.24 1.30 6.14
N ILE A 72 8.69 0.27 5.48
CA ILE A 72 7.64 0.41 4.47
C ILE A 72 6.36 1.04 5.04
N GLY A 73 5.92 0.62 6.23
CA GLY A 73 4.74 1.18 6.89
C GLY A 73 4.92 2.65 7.25
N SER A 74 6.12 3.03 7.73
CA SER A 74 6.46 4.44 7.97
C SER A 74 6.43 5.26 6.67
N ALA A 75 6.89 4.69 5.54
CA ALA A 75 6.87 5.39 4.25
C ALA A 75 5.44 5.62 3.75
N HIS A 76 4.56 4.63 3.88
CA HIS A 76 3.14 4.79 3.53
C HIS A 76 2.46 5.84 4.41
N LYS A 77 2.67 5.81 5.74
CA LYS A 77 2.12 6.82 6.66
C LYS A 77 2.56 8.23 6.28
N GLU A 78 3.85 8.42 6.03
CA GLU A 78 4.39 9.72 5.64
C GLU A 78 3.84 10.19 4.30
N GLY A 79 3.74 9.29 3.32
CA GLY A 79 3.17 9.60 2.01
C GLY A 79 1.69 10.00 2.09
N ILE A 80 0.88 9.28 2.87
CA ILE A 80 -0.53 9.60 3.08
C ILE A 80 -0.66 10.95 3.81
N ARG A 81 0.10 11.17 4.89
CA ARG A 81 0.12 12.46 5.60
C ARG A 81 0.50 13.60 4.65
N LYS A 82 1.53 13.41 3.83
CA LYS A 82 1.97 14.41 2.86
C LYS A 82 0.94 14.68 1.77
N ALA A 83 0.22 13.67 1.30
CA ALA A 83 -0.89 13.84 0.37
C ALA A 83 -2.02 14.69 0.97
N VAL A 84 -2.38 14.47 2.24
CA VAL A 84 -3.35 15.29 2.98
C VAL A 84 -2.86 16.74 3.11
N GLU A 85 -1.60 16.98 3.47
CA GLU A 85 -0.99 18.31 3.54
C GLU A 85 -1.04 19.06 2.19
N LEU A 86 -0.95 18.32 1.08
CA LEU A 86 -1.07 18.85 -0.28
C LEU A 86 -2.52 19.06 -0.73
N GLY A 87 -3.50 18.72 0.11
CA GLY A 87 -4.94 18.91 -0.15
C GLY A 87 -5.64 17.77 -0.87
N PHE A 88 -4.94 16.63 -1.10
CA PHE A 88 -5.55 15.46 -1.71
C PHE A 88 -6.49 14.75 -0.75
N LYS A 89 -7.66 14.36 -1.27
CA LYS A 89 -8.65 13.53 -0.56
C LYS A 89 -8.70 12.10 -1.10
N ILE A 90 -8.16 11.87 -2.29
CA ILE A 90 -8.09 10.55 -2.92
C ILE A 90 -6.63 10.13 -3.00
N VAL A 91 -6.31 9.01 -2.36
CA VAL A 91 -4.96 8.45 -2.37
C VAL A 91 -5.00 6.99 -2.81
N VAL A 92 -4.09 6.64 -3.71
CA VAL A 92 -3.76 5.25 -4.03
C VAL A 92 -2.37 4.95 -3.50
N THR A 93 -2.20 3.83 -2.83
CA THR A 93 -0.88 3.34 -2.39
C THR A 93 -0.50 2.12 -3.20
N MET A 94 0.77 2.01 -3.59
CA MET A 94 1.29 0.83 -4.31
C MET A 94 2.80 0.67 -4.14
N ASP A 95 3.31 -0.54 -4.36
CA ASP A 95 4.75 -0.83 -4.32
C ASP A 95 5.44 -0.41 -5.64
N ALA A 96 6.75 -0.12 -5.56
CA ALA A 96 7.55 0.33 -6.70
C ALA A 96 8.06 -0.78 -7.63
N ASP A 97 7.84 -2.05 -7.31
CA ASP A 97 8.47 -3.23 -7.93
C ASP A 97 7.71 -3.85 -9.11
N LEU A 98 6.69 -3.15 -9.62
CA LEU A 98 5.81 -3.61 -10.71
C LEU A 98 5.00 -4.89 -10.41
N THR A 99 4.90 -5.33 -9.15
CA THR A 99 3.99 -6.42 -8.79
C THR A 99 2.53 -5.98 -8.77
N HIS A 100 2.27 -4.69 -8.55
CA HIS A 100 0.96 -4.07 -8.71
C HIS A 100 0.84 -3.49 -10.12
N ASP A 101 -0.11 -3.98 -10.93
CA ASP A 101 -0.35 -3.47 -12.29
C ASP A 101 -1.02 -2.09 -12.21
N PRO A 102 -0.40 -1.02 -12.76
CA PRO A 102 -1.03 0.30 -12.81
C PRO A 102 -2.44 0.31 -13.45
N LYS A 103 -2.75 -0.63 -14.35
CA LYS A 103 -4.08 -0.76 -14.97
C LYS A 103 -5.20 -1.00 -13.98
N ASP A 104 -4.88 -1.62 -12.85
CA ASP A 104 -5.87 -1.88 -11.79
C ASP A 104 -6.20 -0.61 -10.98
N ILE A 105 -5.41 0.49 -11.10
CA ILE A 105 -5.71 1.76 -10.42
C ILE A 105 -7.11 2.27 -10.80
N ARG A 106 -7.47 2.23 -12.09
CA ARG A 106 -8.81 2.68 -12.52
C ARG A 106 -9.90 1.86 -11.87
N ARG A 107 -9.74 0.53 -11.76
CA ARG A 107 -10.68 -0.37 -11.10
C ARG A 107 -10.83 -0.08 -9.61
N LEU A 108 -9.70 0.25 -8.92
CA LEU A 108 -9.74 0.70 -7.53
C LEU A 108 -10.53 2.00 -7.39
N LEU A 109 -10.31 2.98 -8.27
CA LEU A 109 -10.98 4.28 -8.23
C LEU A 109 -12.48 4.18 -8.58
N ASP A 110 -12.86 3.33 -9.52
CA ASP A 110 -14.25 3.12 -9.90
C ASP A 110 -15.05 2.46 -8.75
N GLU A 111 -14.43 1.56 -7.98
CA GLU A 111 -15.05 0.95 -6.80
C GLU A 111 -15.05 1.94 -5.61
N LEU A 112 -14.05 2.83 -5.51
CA LEU A 112 -13.95 3.83 -4.45
C LEU A 112 -15.10 4.86 -4.49
N ASP A 113 -15.74 5.08 -5.63
CA ASP A 113 -16.94 5.92 -5.74
C ASP A 113 -18.10 5.46 -4.81
N ARG A 114 -18.06 4.20 -4.31
CA ARG A 114 -19.12 3.55 -3.52
C ARG A 114 -18.74 3.23 -2.09
N THR A 115 -17.48 3.41 -1.73
CA THR A 115 -16.91 2.98 -0.45
C THR A 115 -15.81 3.94 0.00
N SER A 116 -15.35 3.79 1.23
CA SER A 116 -14.27 4.66 1.77
C SER A 116 -12.87 4.12 1.49
N ILE A 117 -12.73 2.80 1.37
CA ILE A 117 -11.45 2.13 1.13
C ILE A 117 -11.67 0.97 0.16
N VAL A 118 -10.78 0.86 -0.83
CA VAL A 118 -10.74 -0.29 -1.75
C VAL A 118 -9.37 -0.97 -1.66
N ILE A 119 -9.37 -2.30 -1.60
CA ILE A 119 -8.18 -3.14 -1.47
C ILE A 119 -8.03 -4.00 -2.72
N GLY A 120 -6.84 -3.99 -3.33
CA GLY A 120 -6.47 -4.96 -4.34
C GLY A 120 -6.17 -6.32 -3.69
N SER A 121 -7.08 -7.27 -3.81
CA SER A 121 -7.04 -8.56 -3.10
C SER A 121 -6.59 -9.70 -4.00
N ARG A 122 -5.67 -10.52 -3.49
CA ARG A 122 -5.18 -11.75 -4.12
C ARG A 122 -6.08 -12.95 -3.87
N PHE A 123 -7.02 -12.82 -2.94
CA PHE A 123 -7.82 -13.94 -2.42
C PHE A 123 -9.25 -14.00 -2.99
N LEU A 124 -9.66 -12.98 -3.71
CA LEU A 124 -10.94 -13.00 -4.43
C LEU A 124 -10.88 -13.88 -5.71
N PRO A 125 -12.02 -14.42 -6.18
CA PRO A 125 -12.12 -15.06 -7.47
C PRO A 125 -11.59 -14.14 -8.59
N GLY A 126 -10.63 -14.62 -9.38
CA GLY A 126 -9.95 -13.83 -10.41
C GLY A 126 -8.67 -13.12 -9.92
N GLY A 127 -8.42 -13.11 -8.62
CA GLY A 127 -7.14 -12.68 -8.03
C GLY A 127 -6.15 -13.84 -7.90
N GLY A 128 -4.92 -13.54 -7.52
CA GLY A 128 -3.93 -14.59 -7.27
C GLY A 128 -2.47 -14.18 -7.27
N LEU A 129 -1.62 -15.20 -7.18
CA LEU A 129 -0.15 -15.12 -7.17
C LEU A 129 0.37 -15.85 -8.41
N LYS A 130 0.76 -15.09 -9.44
CA LYS A 130 1.25 -15.64 -10.70
C LYS A 130 2.77 -15.90 -10.62
N ASP A 131 3.20 -17.09 -11.02
CA ASP A 131 4.62 -17.50 -11.11
C ASP A 131 5.40 -17.44 -9.77
N TRP A 132 4.69 -17.48 -8.63
CA TRP A 132 5.31 -17.56 -7.31
C TRP A 132 5.65 -19.01 -6.94
N ALA A 133 6.78 -19.19 -6.23
CA ALA A 133 7.14 -20.50 -5.67
C ALA A 133 6.04 -21.02 -4.75
N LEU A 134 5.80 -22.35 -4.78
CA LEU A 134 4.74 -22.98 -4.00
C LEU A 134 4.85 -22.70 -2.50
N SER A 135 6.08 -22.76 -1.95
CA SER A 135 6.34 -22.44 -0.53
C SER A 135 5.89 -21.04 -0.15
N ARG A 136 6.11 -20.06 -1.04
CA ARG A 136 5.69 -18.68 -0.83
C ARG A 136 4.17 -18.50 -0.94
N LYS A 137 3.52 -19.24 -1.86
CA LYS A 137 2.05 -19.28 -1.96
C LYS A 137 1.45 -19.84 -0.68
N VAL A 138 1.96 -20.99 -0.19
CA VAL A 138 1.49 -21.62 1.06
C VAL A 138 1.66 -20.65 2.25
N LEU A 139 2.81 -20.01 2.38
CA LEU A 139 3.05 -19.03 3.46
C LEU A 139 2.09 -17.85 3.39
N THR A 140 1.79 -17.35 2.19
CA THR A 140 0.86 -16.24 1.98
C THR A 140 -0.57 -16.62 2.35
N HIS A 141 -1.04 -17.79 1.89
CA HIS A 141 -2.37 -18.30 2.26
C HIS A 141 -2.49 -18.62 3.75
N PHE A 142 -1.43 -19.17 4.35
CA PHE A 142 -1.39 -19.44 5.78
C PHE A 142 -1.43 -18.13 6.59
N GLY A 143 -0.69 -17.10 6.17
CA GLY A 143 -0.75 -15.78 6.80
C GLY A 143 -2.15 -15.17 6.74
N HIS A 144 -2.82 -15.25 5.59
CA HIS A 144 -4.21 -14.79 5.43
C HIS A 144 -5.17 -15.59 6.31
N PHE A 145 -5.03 -16.91 6.37
CA PHE A 145 -5.81 -17.77 7.27
C PHE A 145 -5.64 -17.34 8.74
N LEU A 146 -4.41 -17.13 9.20
CA LEU A 146 -4.15 -16.66 10.57
C LEU A 146 -4.79 -15.29 10.83
N THR A 147 -4.65 -14.34 9.92
CA THR A 147 -5.24 -13.01 10.05
C THR A 147 -6.76 -13.10 10.19
N ARG A 148 -7.39 -13.88 9.35
CA ARG A 148 -8.85 -14.09 9.37
C ARG A 148 -9.32 -14.72 10.69
N HIS A 149 -8.62 -15.75 11.18
CA HIS A 149 -9.06 -16.49 12.38
C HIS A 149 -8.67 -15.81 13.69
N PHE A 150 -7.51 -15.16 13.77
CA PHE A 150 -7.04 -14.55 15.02
C PHE A 150 -7.50 -13.10 15.21
N ILE A 151 -7.62 -12.35 14.12
CA ILE A 151 -8.01 -10.93 14.15
C ILE A 151 -9.48 -10.76 13.81
N GLY A 152 -10.05 -11.66 13.01
CA GLY A 152 -11.37 -11.52 12.42
C GLY A 152 -11.38 -10.68 11.15
N CYS A 153 -10.20 -10.29 10.64
CA CYS A 153 -10.06 -9.48 9.44
C CYS A 153 -10.39 -10.31 8.20
N THR A 154 -11.40 -9.89 7.45
CA THR A 154 -11.94 -10.66 6.32
C THR A 154 -11.29 -10.33 4.99
N PHE A 155 -10.63 -9.18 4.90
CA PHE A 155 -9.99 -8.63 3.70
C PHE A 155 -8.50 -9.01 3.57
N ASP A 156 -7.87 -8.71 2.43
CA ASP A 156 -6.42 -8.90 2.24
C ASP A 156 -5.62 -7.89 3.06
N ALA A 157 -5.20 -8.32 4.25
CA ALA A 157 -4.52 -7.47 5.22
C ALA A 157 -3.03 -7.22 4.92
N SER A 158 -2.46 -7.84 3.88
CA SER A 158 -1.01 -7.76 3.63
C SER A 158 -0.62 -7.05 2.34
N THR A 159 -1.60 -6.53 1.59
CA THR A 159 -1.34 -5.77 0.36
C THR A 159 -1.14 -4.29 0.65
N ALA A 160 -0.21 -3.67 -0.07
CA ALA A 160 -0.01 -2.23 -0.11
C ALA A 160 -0.89 -1.55 -1.19
N PHE A 161 -1.53 -2.33 -2.08
CA PHE A 161 -2.32 -1.80 -3.17
C PHE A 161 -3.73 -1.46 -2.70
N ARG A 162 -3.92 -0.22 -2.32
CA ARG A 162 -5.17 0.28 -1.75
C ARG A 162 -5.51 1.66 -2.27
N ALA A 163 -6.80 1.95 -2.39
CA ALA A 163 -7.32 3.30 -2.62
C ALA A 163 -8.11 3.77 -1.41
N TYR A 164 -8.03 5.07 -1.10
CA TYR A 164 -8.63 5.68 0.08
C TYR A 164 -9.35 6.98 -0.29
N HIS A 165 -10.56 7.15 0.24
CA HIS A 165 -11.12 8.45 0.51
C HIS A 165 -10.58 8.93 1.86
N LEU A 166 -9.66 9.89 1.87
CA LEU A 166 -9.06 10.40 3.09
C LEU A 166 -9.96 11.48 3.72
N ASP A 167 -10.75 11.08 4.68
CA ASP A 167 -11.38 11.97 5.63
C ASP A 167 -10.57 12.10 6.93
N THR A 168 -11.07 12.89 7.85
CA THR A 168 -10.42 13.11 9.16
C THR A 168 -10.35 11.82 9.98
N GLU A 169 -11.32 10.93 9.86
CA GLU A 169 -11.42 9.70 10.63
C GLU A 169 -10.40 8.67 10.12
N ILE A 170 -10.40 8.39 8.83
CA ILE A 170 -9.45 7.47 8.19
C ILE A 170 -8.00 7.95 8.43
N THR A 171 -7.75 9.25 8.28
CA THR A 171 -6.41 9.82 8.52
C THR A 171 -5.96 9.60 9.97
N LYS A 172 -6.83 9.87 10.94
CA LYS A 172 -6.53 9.64 12.38
C LYS A 172 -6.26 8.17 12.67
N MET A 173 -7.00 7.23 12.06
CA MET A 173 -6.76 5.80 12.25
C MET A 173 -5.40 5.37 11.67
N ILE A 174 -5.01 5.89 10.51
CA ILE A 174 -3.68 5.65 9.94
C ILE A 174 -2.57 6.18 10.87
N GLU A 175 -2.74 7.35 11.43
CA GLU A 175 -1.78 7.95 12.38
C GLU A 175 -1.68 7.18 13.70
N LYS A 176 -2.76 6.58 14.18
CA LYS A 176 -2.77 5.71 15.38
C LYS A 176 -1.97 4.42 15.21
N THR A 177 -1.69 3.99 13.98
CA THR A 177 -0.90 2.77 13.76
C THR A 177 0.52 2.90 14.33
N SER A 178 0.94 1.90 15.07
CA SER A 178 2.26 1.87 15.73
C SER A 178 3.36 1.29 14.84
N SER A 179 2.98 0.41 13.89
CA SER A 179 3.93 -0.32 13.07
C SER A 179 4.56 0.54 11.98
N ASN A 180 5.89 0.45 11.85
CA ASN A 180 6.66 1.03 10.74
C ASN A 180 7.03 -0.01 9.66
N SER A 181 6.64 -1.27 9.85
CA SER A 181 6.96 -2.40 8.96
C SER A 181 5.74 -2.85 8.14
N TYR A 182 5.82 -4.02 7.53
CA TYR A 182 4.70 -4.64 6.79
C TYR A 182 3.43 -4.84 7.64
N SER A 183 3.56 -4.93 8.96
CA SER A 183 2.41 -5.06 9.87
C SER A 183 1.52 -3.81 9.90
N PHE A 184 1.98 -2.68 9.35
CA PHE A 184 1.16 -1.47 9.15
C PHE A 184 -0.13 -1.78 8.38
N PHE A 185 -0.04 -2.59 7.33
CA PHE A 185 -1.19 -2.91 6.50
C PHE A 185 -2.26 -3.71 7.25
N LEU A 186 -1.83 -4.63 8.09
CA LEU A 186 -2.72 -5.39 8.98
C LEU A 186 -3.32 -4.48 10.06
N GLU A 187 -2.49 -3.70 10.73
CA GLU A 187 -2.89 -2.84 11.85
C GLU A 187 -3.91 -1.79 11.40
N SER A 188 -3.64 -1.09 10.29
CA SER A 188 -4.55 -0.09 9.74
C SER A 188 -5.88 -0.72 9.32
N LEU A 189 -5.86 -1.87 8.66
CA LEU A 189 -7.07 -2.55 8.23
C LEU A 189 -7.93 -3.02 9.40
N ALA A 190 -7.30 -3.56 10.44
CA ALA A 190 -7.99 -3.99 11.66
C ALA A 190 -8.68 -2.81 12.38
N LEU A 191 -8.05 -1.62 12.38
CA LEU A 191 -8.65 -0.39 12.90
C LEU A 191 -9.87 0.05 12.06
N PHE A 192 -9.76 0.01 10.73
CA PHE A 192 -10.85 0.37 9.83
C PHE A 192 -12.06 -0.56 10.00
N GLU A 193 -11.85 -1.88 10.06
CA GLU A 193 -12.93 -2.85 10.28
C GLU A 193 -13.59 -2.66 11.65
N ASN A 194 -12.80 -2.43 12.71
CA ASN A 194 -13.33 -2.20 14.06
C ASN A 194 -14.18 -0.93 14.15
N SER A 195 -13.86 0.09 13.38
CA SER A 195 -14.60 1.36 13.29
C SER A 195 -15.71 1.34 12.23
N GLN A 196 -16.03 0.18 11.65
CA GLN A 196 -17.08 -0.01 10.64
C GLN A 196 -16.93 0.89 9.41
N VAL A 197 -15.68 1.22 9.03
CA VAL A 197 -15.41 1.93 7.78
C VAL A 197 -15.86 1.06 6.60
N ALA A 198 -16.51 1.67 5.61
CA ALA A 198 -16.94 0.97 4.41
C ALA A 198 -15.72 0.56 3.58
N ILE A 199 -15.47 -0.75 3.47
CA ILE A 199 -14.34 -1.35 2.77
C ILE A 199 -14.86 -2.29 1.69
N SER A 200 -14.25 -2.25 0.50
CA SER A 200 -14.45 -3.28 -0.51
C SER A 200 -13.13 -3.79 -1.07
N GLU A 201 -13.18 -4.86 -1.87
CA GLU A 201 -12.04 -5.46 -2.52
C GLU A 201 -12.28 -5.63 -4.02
N ILE A 202 -11.23 -5.49 -4.81
CA ILE A 202 -11.20 -5.93 -6.20
C ILE A 202 -10.17 -7.04 -6.38
N PRO A 203 -10.40 -8.04 -7.25
CA PRO A 203 -9.42 -9.07 -7.53
C PRO A 203 -8.23 -8.49 -8.29
N VAL A 204 -7.01 -8.78 -7.80
CA VAL A 204 -5.75 -8.42 -8.47
C VAL A 204 -4.83 -9.62 -8.58
N VAL A 205 -4.06 -9.71 -9.67
CA VAL A 205 -3.07 -10.76 -9.88
C VAL A 205 -1.68 -10.18 -9.68
N LEU A 206 -0.96 -10.67 -8.66
CA LEU A 206 0.42 -10.26 -8.41
C LEU A 206 1.39 -11.23 -9.11
N PRO A 207 2.11 -10.77 -10.14
CA PRO A 207 3.19 -11.54 -10.75
C PRO A 207 4.37 -11.67 -9.78
N ASN A 208 5.25 -12.63 -10.04
CA ASN A 208 6.55 -12.64 -9.38
C ASN A 208 7.36 -11.41 -9.83
N ARG A 209 8.18 -10.86 -8.94
CA ARG A 209 9.05 -9.73 -9.25
C ARG A 209 9.97 -10.06 -10.43
N THR A 210 10.05 -9.13 -11.38
CA THR A 210 10.93 -9.26 -12.54
C THR A 210 12.30 -8.63 -12.30
N TYR A 211 12.42 -7.72 -11.32
CA TYR A 211 13.65 -6.99 -11.00
C TYR A 211 13.85 -6.85 -9.49
N GLY A 212 15.12 -6.83 -9.06
CA GLY A 212 15.51 -6.65 -7.65
C GLY A 212 15.29 -7.86 -6.75
N HIS A 213 15.66 -7.71 -5.48
CA HIS A 213 15.52 -8.75 -4.47
C HIS A 213 14.43 -8.36 -3.43
N SER A 214 13.78 -9.38 -2.86
CA SER A 214 12.85 -9.15 -1.76
C SER A 214 13.58 -8.46 -0.60
N LYS A 215 13.09 -7.30 -0.17
CA LYS A 215 13.62 -6.56 0.99
C LYS A 215 13.09 -7.11 2.31
N MET A 216 12.21 -8.12 2.26
CA MET A 216 11.69 -8.85 3.41
C MET A 216 12.78 -9.78 3.98
N ARG A 217 13.03 -9.68 5.28
CA ARG A 217 14.01 -10.50 5.99
C ARG A 217 13.34 -11.79 6.49
N LEU A 218 14.11 -12.86 6.69
CA LEU A 218 13.60 -14.15 7.20
C LEU A 218 12.86 -14.03 8.56
N ARG A 219 13.19 -13.02 9.35
CA ARG A 219 12.52 -12.73 10.64
C ARG A 219 11.19 -12.01 10.51
N ASP A 220 10.89 -11.39 9.36
CA ASP A 220 9.68 -10.56 9.20
C ASP A 220 8.38 -11.39 9.35
N PRO A 221 8.27 -12.64 8.88
CA PRO A 221 7.11 -13.49 9.17
C PRO A 221 6.88 -13.73 10.66
N LEU A 222 7.94 -13.97 11.44
CA LEU A 222 7.83 -14.16 12.90
C LEU A 222 7.37 -12.88 13.60
N ILE A 223 7.92 -11.74 13.18
CA ILE A 223 7.50 -10.43 13.67
C ILE A 223 6.02 -10.20 13.32
N SER A 224 5.58 -10.58 12.12
CA SER A 224 4.18 -10.44 11.71
C SER A 224 3.24 -11.29 12.56
N ILE A 225 3.63 -12.53 12.92
CA ILE A 225 2.84 -13.38 13.83
C ILE A 225 2.74 -12.73 15.23
N TYR A 226 3.86 -12.25 15.79
CA TYR A 226 3.83 -11.53 17.07
C TYR A 226 2.91 -10.32 17.02
N ARG A 227 2.96 -9.55 15.94
CA ARG A 227 2.11 -8.38 15.72
C ARG A 227 0.62 -8.74 15.62
N LEU A 228 0.24 -9.93 15.16
CA LEU A 228 -1.16 -10.39 15.22
C LEU A 228 -1.71 -10.36 16.65
N PHE A 229 -0.92 -10.81 17.63
CA PHE A 229 -1.33 -10.79 19.04
C PHE A 229 -1.44 -9.37 19.59
N GLU A 230 -0.53 -8.47 19.22
CA GLU A 230 -0.58 -7.07 19.64
C GLU A 230 -1.82 -6.35 19.07
N VAL A 231 -2.10 -6.52 17.77
CA VAL A 231 -3.30 -5.95 17.12
C VAL A 231 -4.58 -6.49 17.80
N ARG A 232 -4.66 -7.80 18.03
CA ARG A 232 -5.80 -8.39 18.77
C ARG A 232 -5.99 -7.80 20.14
N ARG A 233 -4.88 -7.55 20.87
CA ARG A 233 -4.93 -6.93 22.20
C ARG A 233 -5.39 -5.47 22.14
N MET A 234 -4.94 -4.74 21.14
CA MET A 234 -5.34 -3.35 20.87
C MET A 234 -6.86 -3.27 20.62
N LEU A 235 -7.39 -4.07 19.68
CA LEU A 235 -8.81 -4.12 19.37
C LEU A 235 -9.70 -4.48 20.58
N ARG A 236 -9.22 -5.37 21.46
CA ARG A 236 -9.94 -5.70 22.70
C ARG A 236 -10.01 -4.55 23.69
N ARG A 237 -8.95 -3.71 23.76
CA ARG A 237 -8.93 -2.53 24.63
C ARG A 237 -9.89 -1.46 24.12
N GLU A 238 -9.90 -1.16 22.82
CA GLU A 238 -10.83 -0.21 22.22
C GLU A 238 -12.29 -0.63 22.41
N LYS A 239 -12.61 -1.95 22.36
CA LYS A 239 -13.96 -2.46 22.65
C LYS A 239 -14.40 -2.31 24.10
N ASN A 240 -13.46 -2.20 25.04
CA ASN A 240 -13.78 -2.04 26.47
C ASN A 240 -13.85 -0.56 26.88
N GLU A 241 -13.39 0.36 26.04
CA GLU A 241 -13.38 1.82 26.27
C GLU A 241 -14.59 2.53 25.63
N ASN A 242 -15.31 1.83 24.73
CA ASN A 242 -16.56 2.26 24.09
C ASN A 242 -17.77 1.55 24.68
#